data_159583aa2cc45bd50cd53666270e24aa
#
_entry.id   159583aa2cc45bd50cd53666270e24aa
#
_cell.length_a   1.000
_cell.length_b   1.000
_cell.length_c   1.000
_cell.angle_alpha   90.00
_cell.angle_beta   90.00
_cell.angle_gamma   90.00
#
_symmetry.space_group_name_H-M   'P 1'
#
loop_
_entity.id
_entity.type
_entity.pdbx_description
1 polymer ?
#
loop_
_entity_poly.entity_id
_entity_poly.type
_entity_poly.pdbx_seq_one_letter_code
_entity_poly.pdbx_strand_id
1 'polypeptide(L)'
;MLETPCVSTALRSADTRASAQRTASSFGMPTFDSIAHSMTTLATGGFSTSDMSIGKYDNVNIEFTISIFMILGSLPFVLYLQTLRGNIYAIVKDSQVQFFILFVIASILIVTFWNYQSTATFFNNFRSSFFNTISIFTGTGYTTQDFN
;
A
#
# COMPACT_ATOMS: atom_id res chain seq x y z
N MET A 1 -1.46 -31.02 18.22
CA MET A 1 -0.26 -30.35 17.69
C MET A 1 -0.54 -28.87 17.72
N LEU A 2 0.05 -28.14 18.64
CA LEU A 2 -0.17 -26.69 18.82
C LEU A 2 0.70 -26.00 17.78
N GLU A 3 0.12 -25.60 16.65
CA GLU A 3 0.79 -24.64 15.76
C GLU A 3 1.02 -23.36 16.56
N THR A 4 2.27 -23.00 16.75
CA THR A 4 2.61 -21.77 17.47
C THR A 4 2.07 -20.58 16.68
N PRO A 5 1.43 -19.58 17.33
CA PRO A 5 0.83 -18.42 16.64
C PRO A 5 1.85 -17.63 15.79
N CYS A 6 3.12 -17.78 16.07
CA CYS A 6 4.20 -17.19 15.29
C CYS A 6 4.33 -17.81 13.87
N VAL A 7 4.17 -19.12 13.74
CA VAL A 7 4.29 -19.82 12.45
C VAL A 7 3.11 -19.48 11.52
N SER A 8 1.89 -19.45 12.05
CA SER A 8 0.70 -19.10 11.26
C SER A 8 0.76 -17.63 10.77
N THR A 9 1.34 -16.74 11.54
CA THR A 9 1.51 -15.33 11.16
C THR A 9 2.59 -15.17 10.10
N ALA A 10 3.70 -15.89 10.22
CA ALA A 10 4.75 -15.89 9.20
C ALA A 10 4.25 -16.45 7.86
N LEU A 11 3.45 -17.51 7.87
CA LEU A 11 2.82 -18.08 6.68
C LEU A 11 1.87 -17.08 6.01
N ARG A 12 1.02 -16.38 6.76
CA ARG A 12 0.12 -15.36 6.20
C ARG A 12 0.86 -14.15 5.62
N SER A 13 1.92 -13.71 6.26
CA SER A 13 2.74 -12.63 5.69
C SER A 13 3.39 -13.05 4.38
N ALA A 14 3.81 -14.31 4.28
CA ALA A 14 4.34 -14.89 3.04
C ALA A 14 3.26 -14.97 1.95
N ASP A 15 2.03 -15.39 2.29
CA ASP A 15 0.91 -15.44 1.35
C ASP A 15 0.51 -14.03 0.86
N THR A 16 0.52 -13.04 1.73
CA THR A 16 0.23 -11.64 1.35
C THR A 16 1.30 -11.10 0.42
N ARG A 17 2.58 -11.40 0.68
CA ARG A 17 3.69 -11.05 -0.22
C ARG A 17 3.55 -11.72 -1.57
N ALA A 18 3.26 -13.03 -1.58
CA ALA A 18 3.07 -13.78 -2.81
C ALA A 18 1.88 -13.27 -3.64
N SER A 19 0.79 -12.85 -2.99
CA SER A 19 -0.35 -12.25 -3.68
C SER A 19 0.00 -10.88 -4.27
N ALA A 20 0.68 -10.02 -3.53
CA ALA A 20 1.16 -8.72 -4.03
C ALA A 20 2.08 -8.90 -5.24
N GLN A 21 3.03 -9.82 -5.17
CA GLN A 21 3.93 -10.15 -6.27
C GLN A 21 3.18 -10.62 -7.51
N ARG A 22 2.26 -11.60 -7.36
CA ARG A 22 1.49 -12.15 -8.49
C ARG A 22 0.66 -11.06 -9.16
N THR A 23 0.02 -10.20 -8.38
CA THR A 23 -0.81 -9.11 -8.91
C THR A 23 0.05 -8.09 -9.65
N ALA A 24 1.17 -7.66 -9.09
CA ALA A 24 2.09 -6.74 -9.75
C ALA A 24 2.66 -7.33 -11.07
N SER A 25 3.04 -8.60 -11.08
CA SER A 25 3.52 -9.28 -12.30
C SER A 25 2.44 -9.41 -13.36
N SER A 26 1.18 -9.63 -12.99
CA SER A 26 0.06 -9.72 -13.95
C SER A 26 -0.23 -8.40 -14.65
N PHE A 27 0.15 -7.27 -14.06
CA PHE A 27 0.03 -5.93 -14.66
C PHE A 27 1.28 -5.47 -15.45
N GLY A 28 2.22 -6.38 -15.72
CA GLY A 28 3.36 -6.13 -16.61
C GLY A 28 4.65 -5.70 -15.88
N MET A 29 4.69 -5.77 -14.54
CA MET A 29 5.94 -5.54 -13.81
C MET A 29 6.88 -6.74 -13.97
N PRO A 30 8.19 -6.55 -14.27
CA PRO A 30 9.17 -7.62 -14.31
C PRO A 30 9.19 -8.42 -13.00
N THR A 31 9.41 -9.74 -13.09
CA THR A 31 9.32 -10.63 -11.91
C THR A 31 10.26 -10.21 -10.78
N PHE A 32 11.47 -9.80 -11.09
CA PHE A 32 12.42 -9.32 -10.10
C PHE A 32 11.92 -8.05 -9.39
N ASP A 33 11.45 -7.08 -10.16
CA ASP A 33 10.92 -5.82 -9.63
C ASP A 33 9.66 -6.08 -8.79
N SER A 34 8.78 -6.99 -9.21
CA SER A 34 7.57 -7.32 -8.45
C SER A 34 7.88 -8.02 -7.12
N ILE A 35 8.92 -8.85 -7.06
CA ILE A 35 9.40 -9.44 -5.80
C ILE A 35 9.96 -8.36 -4.88
N ALA A 36 10.87 -7.53 -5.40
CA ALA A 36 11.49 -6.46 -4.62
C ALA A 36 10.44 -5.49 -4.06
N HIS A 37 9.54 -5.00 -4.92
CA HIS A 37 8.49 -4.06 -4.50
C HIS A 37 7.46 -4.70 -3.56
N SER A 38 7.09 -5.99 -3.73
CA SER A 38 6.18 -6.65 -2.80
C SER A 38 6.77 -6.78 -1.38
N MET A 39 8.06 -7.06 -1.29
CA MET A 39 8.76 -7.15 0.00
C MET A 39 8.85 -5.78 0.68
N THR A 40 9.28 -4.75 -0.07
CA THR A 40 9.47 -3.40 0.47
C THR A 40 8.16 -2.68 0.75
N THR A 41 7.08 -2.97 0.00
CA THR A 41 5.73 -2.45 0.25
C THR A 41 5.18 -2.94 1.59
N LEU A 42 5.23 -4.26 1.83
CA LEU A 42 4.70 -4.83 3.09
C LEU A 42 5.56 -4.52 4.31
N ALA A 43 6.85 -4.31 4.10
CA ALA A 43 7.77 -3.84 5.14
C ALA A 43 7.70 -2.32 5.33
N THR A 44 6.87 -1.60 4.55
CA THR A 44 6.83 -0.12 4.50
C THR A 44 8.21 0.50 4.36
N GLY A 45 9.08 -0.13 3.54
CA GLY A 45 10.49 0.26 3.43
C GLY A 45 10.81 1.22 2.27
N GLY A 46 9.93 1.32 1.25
CA GLY A 46 10.03 2.26 0.14
C GLY A 46 11.20 2.08 -0.82
N PHE A 47 11.95 1.00 -0.71
CA PHE A 47 13.05 0.75 -1.62
C PHE A 47 12.53 0.35 -3.00
N SER A 48 13.03 1.04 -4.03
CA SER A 48 12.70 0.77 -5.43
C SER A 48 13.92 0.31 -6.20
N THR A 49 13.70 -0.48 -7.25
CA THR A 49 14.72 -0.90 -8.22
C THR A 49 14.99 0.17 -9.28
N SER A 50 14.28 1.30 -9.24
CA SER A 50 14.41 2.40 -10.19
C SER A 50 14.40 3.75 -9.48
N ASP A 51 15.16 4.72 -9.98
CA ASP A 51 15.21 6.09 -9.46
C ASP A 51 13.84 6.79 -9.56
N MET A 52 13.04 6.46 -10.58
CA MET A 52 11.68 6.97 -10.74
C MET A 52 10.65 6.25 -9.85
N SER A 53 11.08 5.40 -8.94
CA SER A 53 10.22 4.61 -8.04
C SER A 53 9.13 3.85 -8.83
N ILE A 54 7.88 3.91 -8.37
CA ILE A 54 6.72 3.26 -9.03
C ILE A 54 6.28 4.03 -10.29
N GLY A 55 6.58 5.31 -10.39
CA GLY A 55 6.28 6.15 -11.56
C GLY A 55 6.84 5.62 -12.89
N LYS A 56 7.92 4.82 -12.85
CA LYS A 56 8.49 4.14 -14.04
C LYS A 56 7.46 3.32 -14.82
N TYR A 57 6.49 2.71 -14.14
CA TYR A 57 5.55 1.77 -14.78
C TYR A 57 4.34 2.47 -15.39
N ASP A 58 4.05 3.71 -14.97
CA ASP A 58 2.89 4.53 -15.39
C ASP A 58 1.59 3.70 -15.57
N ASN A 59 1.33 2.79 -14.64
CA ASN A 59 0.20 1.88 -14.70
C ASN A 59 -0.68 2.04 -13.45
N VAL A 60 -1.91 2.52 -13.65
CA VAL A 60 -2.89 2.76 -12.59
C VAL A 60 -3.15 1.51 -11.75
N ASN A 61 -3.18 0.34 -12.38
CA ASN A 61 -3.45 -0.91 -11.67
C ASN A 61 -2.30 -1.29 -10.72
N ILE A 62 -1.06 -1.04 -11.13
CA ILE A 62 0.12 -1.26 -10.28
C ILE A 62 0.09 -0.32 -9.08
N GLU A 63 -0.14 0.96 -9.31
CA GLU A 63 -0.21 1.96 -8.23
C GLU A 63 -1.32 1.65 -7.24
N PHE A 64 -2.52 1.32 -7.75
CA PHE A 64 -3.66 0.98 -6.88
C PHE A 64 -3.40 -0.29 -6.07
N THR A 65 -2.82 -1.32 -6.69
CA THR A 65 -2.44 -2.56 -6.01
C THR A 65 -1.43 -2.28 -4.90
N ILE A 66 -0.35 -1.57 -5.21
CA ILE A 66 0.67 -1.21 -4.23
C ILE A 66 0.08 -0.39 -3.08
N SER A 67 -0.80 0.57 -3.38
CA SER A 67 -1.49 1.38 -2.36
C SER A 67 -2.30 0.54 -1.38
N ILE A 68 -3.04 -0.47 -1.86
CA ILE A 68 -3.76 -1.40 -0.99
C ILE A 68 -2.80 -2.15 -0.07
N PHE A 69 -1.71 -2.69 -0.62
CA PHE A 69 -0.74 -3.43 0.18
C PHE A 69 0.06 -2.54 1.14
N MET A 70 0.29 -1.26 0.81
CA MET A 70 0.86 -0.28 1.74
C MET A 70 -0.06 -0.06 2.95
N ILE A 71 -1.37 0.14 2.72
CA ILE A 71 -2.35 0.26 3.80
C ILE A 71 -2.37 -1.00 4.66
N LEU A 72 -2.46 -2.18 4.04
CA LEU A 72 -2.43 -3.45 4.76
C LEU A 72 -1.14 -3.63 5.57
N GLY A 73 0.02 -3.27 5.02
CA GLY A 73 1.30 -3.36 5.72
C GLY A 73 1.41 -2.41 6.92
N SER A 74 0.71 -1.29 6.90
CA SER A 74 0.72 -0.28 7.98
C SER A 74 -0.23 -0.58 9.14
N LEU A 75 -1.16 -1.56 8.99
CA LEU A 75 -2.10 -1.90 10.05
C LEU A 75 -1.40 -2.56 11.24
N PRO A 76 -1.86 -2.30 12.48
CA PRO A 76 -1.30 -2.92 13.69
C PRO A 76 -1.35 -4.46 13.63
N PHE A 77 -0.22 -5.09 13.93
CA PHE A 77 -0.07 -6.54 13.90
C PHE A 77 -1.08 -7.29 14.80
N VAL A 78 -1.48 -6.66 15.90
CA VAL A 78 -2.46 -7.23 16.85
C VAL A 78 -3.80 -7.51 16.17
N LEU A 79 -4.21 -6.69 15.20
CA LEU A 79 -5.46 -6.88 14.46
C LEU A 79 -5.42 -8.14 13.58
N TYR A 80 -4.26 -8.43 13.00
CA TYR A 80 -4.07 -9.69 12.26
C TYR A 80 -4.20 -10.91 13.16
N LEU A 81 -3.69 -10.84 14.39
CA LEU A 81 -3.85 -11.92 15.39
C LEU A 81 -5.32 -12.10 15.81
N GLN A 82 -6.08 -11.03 15.96
CA GLN A 82 -7.51 -11.11 16.29
C GLN A 82 -8.31 -11.70 15.14
N THR A 83 -7.97 -11.36 13.90
CA THR A 83 -8.59 -11.95 12.70
C THR A 83 -8.32 -13.44 12.60
N LEU A 84 -7.11 -13.90 12.99
CA LEU A 84 -6.75 -15.33 13.06
C LEU A 84 -7.60 -16.10 14.08
N ARG A 85 -8.03 -15.45 15.16
CA ARG A 85 -8.91 -16.03 16.18
C ARG A 85 -10.39 -16.08 15.78
N GLY A 86 -10.71 -15.80 14.51
CA GLY A 86 -12.05 -15.85 13.95
C GLY A 86 -12.83 -14.55 14.00
N ASN A 87 -12.26 -13.47 14.52
CA ASN A 87 -12.93 -12.17 14.59
C ASN A 87 -12.50 -11.25 13.42
N ILE A 88 -13.06 -11.51 12.23
CA ILE A 88 -12.77 -10.74 11.03
C ILE A 88 -13.20 -9.27 11.17
N TYR A 89 -14.25 -9.02 11.93
CA TYR A 89 -14.77 -7.67 12.16
C TYR A 89 -13.89 -6.83 13.09
N ALA A 90 -12.87 -7.42 13.74
CA ALA A 90 -11.97 -6.69 14.62
C ALA A 90 -11.27 -5.54 13.88
N ILE A 91 -10.82 -5.79 12.64
CA ILE A 91 -10.14 -4.77 11.83
C ILE A 91 -11.07 -3.58 11.54
N VAL A 92 -12.31 -3.85 11.13
CA VAL A 92 -13.26 -2.80 10.73
C VAL A 92 -13.79 -2.02 11.94
N LYS A 93 -13.93 -2.67 13.11
CA LYS A 93 -14.43 -2.04 14.35
C LYS A 93 -13.34 -1.34 15.15
N ASP A 94 -12.08 -1.56 14.83
CA ASP A 94 -10.99 -0.93 15.55
C ASP A 94 -10.97 0.57 15.32
N SER A 95 -11.02 1.33 16.40
CA SER A 95 -11.06 2.80 16.36
C SER A 95 -9.81 3.39 15.69
N GLN A 96 -8.63 2.76 15.88
CA GLN A 96 -7.39 3.25 15.28
C GLN A 96 -7.41 3.12 13.76
N VAL A 97 -7.93 1.99 13.24
CA VAL A 97 -8.08 1.77 11.80
C VAL A 97 -9.08 2.75 11.19
N GLN A 98 -10.20 2.96 11.86
CA GLN A 98 -11.22 3.91 11.38
C GLN A 98 -10.67 5.34 11.31
N PHE A 99 -9.99 5.80 12.35
CA PHE A 99 -9.35 7.12 12.35
C PHE A 99 -8.25 7.23 11.31
N PHE A 100 -7.42 6.19 11.15
CA PHE A 100 -6.36 6.17 10.14
C PHE A 100 -6.95 6.30 8.72
N ILE A 101 -7.95 5.49 8.37
CA ILE A 101 -8.60 5.55 7.06
C ILE A 101 -9.30 6.89 6.83
N LEU A 102 -10.02 7.39 7.83
CA LEU A 102 -10.67 8.71 7.75
C LEU A 102 -9.65 9.82 7.49
N PHE A 103 -8.53 9.79 8.19
CA PHE A 103 -7.48 10.78 8.06
C PHE A 103 -6.77 10.71 6.69
N VAL A 104 -6.52 9.50 6.18
CA VAL A 104 -5.97 9.29 4.84
C VAL A 104 -6.93 9.84 3.77
N ILE A 105 -8.23 9.52 3.86
CA ILE A 105 -9.23 10.01 2.90
C ILE A 105 -9.32 11.55 2.95
N ALA A 106 -9.39 12.15 4.13
CA ALA A 106 -9.43 13.60 4.28
C ALA A 106 -8.19 14.26 3.65
N SER A 107 -7.01 13.69 3.88
CA SER A 107 -5.76 14.21 3.33
C SER A 107 -5.70 14.09 1.80
N ILE A 108 -6.18 12.97 1.23
CA ILE A 108 -6.27 12.82 -0.22
C ILE A 108 -7.15 13.91 -0.82
N LEU A 109 -8.31 14.19 -0.22
CA LEU A 109 -9.22 15.22 -0.71
C LEU A 109 -8.60 16.63 -0.62
N ILE A 110 -7.92 16.94 0.49
CA ILE A 110 -7.24 18.25 0.68
C ILE A 110 -6.14 18.41 -0.37
N VAL A 111 -5.27 17.41 -0.55
CA VAL A 111 -4.16 17.47 -1.52
C VAL A 111 -4.68 17.55 -2.95
N THR A 112 -5.71 16.76 -3.28
CA THR A 112 -6.34 16.80 -4.61
C THR A 112 -6.95 18.18 -4.89
N PHE A 113 -7.63 18.77 -3.91
CA PHE A 113 -8.21 20.10 -4.05
C PHE A 113 -7.14 21.19 -4.19
N TRP A 114 -6.05 21.08 -3.43
CA TRP A 114 -4.93 22.00 -3.53
C TRP A 114 -4.26 21.94 -4.92
N ASN A 115 -4.06 20.74 -5.44
CA ASN A 115 -3.45 20.53 -6.76
C ASN A 115 -4.42 20.79 -7.94
N TYR A 116 -5.69 21.08 -7.68
CA TYR A 116 -6.68 21.35 -8.74
C TYR A 116 -6.33 22.54 -9.63
N GLN A 117 -5.52 23.47 -9.15
CA GLN A 117 -5.06 24.64 -9.92
C GLN A 117 -3.95 24.31 -10.93
N SER A 118 -3.41 23.10 -10.91
CA SER A 118 -2.43 22.62 -11.88
C SER A 118 -3.10 22.30 -13.22
N THR A 119 -2.36 22.50 -14.31
CA THR A 119 -2.82 22.28 -15.70
C THR A 119 -3.10 20.82 -16.06
N ALA A 120 -2.86 19.88 -15.15
CA ALA A 120 -3.08 18.45 -15.36
C ALA A 120 -4.57 18.11 -15.24
N THR A 121 -4.98 17.04 -15.93
CA THR A 121 -6.35 16.51 -15.88
C THR A 121 -6.70 16.11 -14.42
N PHE A 122 -7.93 16.38 -13.98
CA PHE A 122 -8.42 16.04 -12.63
C PHE A 122 -8.11 14.60 -12.24
N PHE A 123 -8.26 13.65 -13.15
CA PHE A 123 -7.97 12.25 -12.91
C PHE A 123 -6.48 12.00 -12.59
N ASN A 124 -5.55 12.64 -13.30
CA ASN A 124 -4.13 12.49 -13.06
C ASN A 124 -3.73 13.12 -11.72
N ASN A 125 -4.30 14.28 -11.38
CA ASN A 125 -4.07 14.91 -10.09
C ASN A 125 -4.59 14.06 -8.93
N PHE A 126 -5.78 13.48 -9.07
CA PHE A 126 -6.35 12.58 -8.08
C PHE A 126 -5.50 11.31 -7.91
N ARG A 127 -5.10 10.65 -9.02
CA ARG A 127 -4.26 9.46 -9.03
C ARG A 127 -2.95 9.70 -8.28
N SER A 128 -2.26 10.78 -8.63
CA SER A 128 -0.99 11.15 -7.99
C SER A 128 -1.17 11.50 -6.51
N SER A 129 -2.16 12.32 -6.19
CA SER A 129 -2.46 12.67 -4.80
C SER A 129 -2.83 11.45 -3.96
N PHE A 130 -3.63 10.53 -4.52
CA PHE A 130 -4.02 9.28 -3.86
C PHE A 130 -2.80 8.43 -3.51
N PHE A 131 -1.95 8.12 -4.50
CA PHE A 131 -0.79 7.26 -4.29
C PHE A 131 0.23 7.89 -3.33
N ASN A 132 0.63 9.14 -3.58
CA ASN A 132 1.65 9.80 -2.78
C ASN A 132 1.18 10.05 -1.34
N THR A 133 -0.08 10.41 -1.12
CA THR A 133 -0.64 10.58 0.23
C THR A 133 -0.60 9.26 1.00
N ILE A 134 -1.06 8.15 0.42
CA ILE A 134 -0.99 6.83 1.06
C ILE A 134 0.45 6.47 1.37
N SER A 135 1.37 6.67 0.43
CA SER A 135 2.79 6.37 0.60
C SER A 135 3.41 7.11 1.79
N ILE A 136 3.07 8.38 1.98
CA ILE A 136 3.54 9.18 3.12
C ILE A 136 2.92 8.69 4.44
N PHE A 137 1.59 8.47 4.47
CA PHE A 137 0.89 8.07 5.70
C PHE A 137 1.25 6.66 6.17
N THR A 138 1.56 5.76 5.25
CA THR A 138 2.04 4.41 5.59
C THR A 138 3.53 4.39 5.94
N GLY A 139 4.24 5.49 5.72
CA GLY A 139 5.70 5.59 5.92
C GLY A 139 6.52 4.85 4.87
N THR A 140 5.90 4.41 3.77
CA THR A 140 6.58 3.65 2.72
C THR A 140 7.53 4.53 1.91
N GLY A 141 7.10 5.73 1.47
CA GLY A 141 7.96 6.68 0.76
C GLY A 141 8.11 6.45 -0.75
N TYR A 142 7.25 5.65 -1.39
CA TYR A 142 7.20 5.56 -2.85
C TYR A 142 6.65 6.83 -3.48
N THR A 143 7.11 7.13 -4.70
CA THR A 143 6.64 8.29 -5.49
C THR A 143 6.19 7.85 -6.88
N THR A 144 5.26 8.61 -7.45
CA THR A 144 4.79 8.46 -8.85
C THR A 144 5.20 9.63 -9.72
N GLN A 145 5.77 10.70 -9.15
CA GLN A 145 6.19 11.89 -9.87
C GLN A 145 7.62 12.27 -9.47
N ASP A 146 8.35 12.84 -10.42
CA ASP A 146 9.58 13.58 -10.16
C ASP A 146 9.22 14.91 -9.48
N PHE A 147 9.80 15.16 -8.32
CA PHE A 147 9.64 16.42 -7.57
C PHE A 147 10.76 17.44 -7.90
N ASN A 148 11.43 17.30 -9.06
CA ASN A 148 12.44 18.25 -9.55
C ASN A 148 11.80 19.44 -10.26
#